data_7675a2d4fd5753c9be2017f89a291948
#
_entry.id   7675a2d4fd5753c9be2017f89a291948
#
_cell.length_a   1.000
_cell.length_b   1.000
_cell.length_c   1.000
_cell.angle_alpha   90.00
_cell.angle_beta   90.00
_cell.angle_gamma   90.00
#
_symmetry.space_group_name_H-M   'P 1'
#
loop_
_entity.id
_entity.type
_entity.pdbx_description
1 polymer ?
#
loop_
_entity_poly.entity_id
_entity_poly.type
_entity_poly.pdbx_seq_one_letter_code
_entity_poly.pdbx_strand_id
1 'polypeptide(L)'
;PEEAYAALVSDLARMQVEKTTGMAGTRINYTVPGTISLFKKGAREAADLAAPFKDSLLALDPAWGKPALWRGMASASSPYTTEFYQVASDRKLTDDGWARGGDKDRVYLYLFFKTFLISALITVICLLIAFPVSHLLATLPMAKSSLLMILVLLPFWTSLLVRTTAWIALLQEQGIVNDLMVGLGLIGDDGRLTMMYNMTGTIVAMTHVLLPFMILPLYSVMKVIPPSYARAARSLGATSWTTFRRVYLPQTLPGIAAGSLLVFILAVGYYIT
;
A
#
# COMPACT_ATOMS: atom_id res chain seq x y z
N PRO A 1 -39.18 -8.94 17.43
CA PRO A 1 -40.48 -8.53 17.96
C PRO A 1 -41.05 -7.43 17.07
N GLU A 2 -42.37 -7.37 16.94
CA GLU A 2 -43.08 -6.40 16.08
C GLU A 2 -42.74 -4.94 16.44
N GLU A 3 -42.57 -4.67 17.73
CA GLU A 3 -42.17 -3.35 18.26
C GLU A 3 -40.85 -2.82 17.64
N ALA A 4 -39.88 -3.71 17.43
CA ALA A 4 -38.61 -3.31 16.81
C ALA A 4 -38.78 -2.94 15.32
N TYR A 5 -39.68 -3.62 14.61
CA TYR A 5 -39.99 -3.27 13.21
C TYR A 5 -40.81 -1.97 13.14
N ALA A 6 -41.73 -1.74 14.09
CA ALA A 6 -42.47 -0.48 14.17
C ALA A 6 -41.53 0.72 14.42
N ALA A 7 -40.61 0.57 15.37
CA ALA A 7 -39.58 1.58 15.64
C ALA A 7 -38.72 1.84 14.39
N LEU A 8 -38.29 0.79 13.70
CA LEU A 8 -37.47 0.92 12.46
C LEU A 8 -38.24 1.67 11.35
N VAL A 9 -39.52 1.38 11.14
CA VAL A 9 -40.31 2.10 10.12
C VAL A 9 -40.45 3.57 10.48
N SER A 10 -40.67 3.91 11.77
CA SER A 10 -40.68 5.29 12.25
C SER A 10 -39.34 5.99 11.99
N ASP A 11 -38.23 5.33 12.29
CA ASP A 11 -36.90 5.87 12.04
C ASP A 11 -36.61 6.03 10.53
N LEU A 12 -37.01 5.09 9.69
CA LEU A 12 -36.86 5.18 8.23
C LEU A 12 -37.66 6.36 7.67
N ALA A 13 -38.90 6.57 8.12
CA ALA A 13 -39.72 7.72 7.73
C ALA A 13 -39.07 9.04 8.14
N ARG A 14 -38.55 9.11 9.37
CA ARG A 14 -37.81 10.28 9.87
C ARG A 14 -36.54 10.53 9.06
N MET A 15 -35.73 9.51 8.79
CA MET A 15 -34.50 9.59 7.98
C MET A 15 -34.80 10.07 6.54
N GLN A 16 -35.97 9.74 6.00
CA GLN A 16 -36.39 10.22 4.67
C GLN A 16 -36.62 11.73 4.69
N VAL A 17 -37.28 12.25 5.72
CA VAL A 17 -37.53 13.69 5.88
C VAL A 17 -36.22 14.44 6.11
N GLU A 18 -35.35 13.93 6.97
CA GLU A 18 -34.06 14.51 7.33
C GLU A 18 -32.97 14.29 6.24
N LYS A 19 -33.25 13.53 5.18
CA LYS A 19 -32.29 13.14 4.11
C LYS A 19 -31.03 12.43 4.64
N THR A 20 -31.11 11.73 5.76
CA THR A 20 -30.00 11.04 6.42
C THR A 20 -29.92 9.54 6.07
N THR A 21 -30.87 9.02 5.31
CA THR A 21 -30.97 7.59 4.91
C THR A 21 -29.67 7.05 4.29
N GLY A 22 -29.03 7.89 3.45
CA GLY A 22 -27.76 7.51 2.79
C GLY A 22 -26.63 7.34 3.80
N MET A 23 -26.52 8.20 4.82
CA MET A 23 -25.49 8.10 5.85
C MET A 23 -25.68 6.86 6.74
N ALA A 24 -26.91 6.61 7.18
CA ALA A 24 -27.23 5.44 7.99
C ALA A 24 -26.94 4.13 7.24
N GLY A 25 -27.41 4.03 6.00
CA GLY A 25 -27.14 2.88 5.13
C GLY A 25 -25.65 2.68 4.86
N THR A 26 -24.89 3.75 4.62
CA THR A 26 -23.44 3.68 4.39
C THR A 26 -22.70 3.16 5.62
N ARG A 27 -23.05 3.64 6.81
CA ARG A 27 -22.39 3.20 8.05
C ARG A 27 -22.51 1.69 8.28
N ILE A 28 -23.68 1.11 7.99
CA ILE A 28 -23.94 -0.32 8.15
C ILE A 28 -23.38 -1.13 6.97
N ASN A 29 -23.27 -0.52 5.79
CA ASN A 29 -22.81 -1.19 4.57
C ASN A 29 -21.38 -1.72 4.62
N TYR A 30 -20.54 -1.19 5.53
CA TYR A 30 -19.20 -1.70 5.77
C TYR A 30 -19.21 -3.12 6.34
N THR A 31 -20.23 -3.47 7.12
CA THR A 31 -20.37 -4.78 7.78
C THR A 31 -21.37 -5.68 7.08
N VAL A 32 -22.45 -5.10 6.56
CA VAL A 32 -23.53 -5.80 5.84
C VAL A 32 -23.71 -5.15 4.46
N PRO A 33 -23.10 -5.69 3.40
CA PRO A 33 -23.21 -5.14 2.05
C PRO A 33 -24.66 -5.08 1.56
N GLY A 34 -24.99 -4.02 0.81
CA GLY A 34 -26.33 -3.82 0.23
C GLY A 34 -27.27 -2.97 1.09
N THR A 35 -26.87 -2.57 2.31
CA THR A 35 -27.73 -1.81 3.21
C THR A 35 -28.03 -0.39 2.71
N ILE A 36 -27.18 0.22 1.90
CA ILE A 36 -27.45 1.55 1.32
C ILE A 36 -28.71 1.54 0.45
N SER A 37 -28.84 0.55 -0.44
CA SER A 37 -30.03 0.40 -1.28
C SER A 37 -31.24 -0.03 -0.49
N LEU A 38 -31.06 -0.92 0.49
CA LEU A 38 -32.10 -1.41 1.37
C LEU A 38 -32.73 -0.28 2.18
N PHE A 39 -31.91 0.56 2.83
CA PHE A 39 -32.38 1.71 3.61
C PHE A 39 -33.07 2.77 2.74
N LYS A 40 -32.52 3.06 1.56
CA LYS A 40 -33.14 3.99 0.62
C LYS A 40 -34.52 3.50 0.15
N LYS A 41 -34.64 2.19 -0.14
CA LYS A 41 -35.91 1.58 -0.55
C LYS A 41 -36.92 1.59 0.60
N GLY A 42 -36.50 1.12 1.79
CA GLY A 42 -37.36 1.12 2.98
C GLY A 42 -37.86 2.50 3.38
N ALA A 43 -37.00 3.52 3.31
CA ALA A 43 -37.37 4.89 3.66
C ALA A 43 -38.37 5.53 2.68
N ARG A 44 -38.33 5.18 1.39
CA ARG A 44 -39.30 5.67 0.39
C ARG A 44 -40.69 5.12 0.64
N GLU A 45 -40.77 3.86 1.00
CA GLU A 45 -42.03 3.15 1.21
C GLU A 45 -42.53 3.23 2.66
N ALA A 46 -41.72 3.80 3.59
CA ALA A 46 -42.00 3.81 5.04
C ALA A 46 -43.36 4.43 5.40
N ALA A 47 -43.79 5.45 4.62
CA ALA A 47 -45.06 6.13 4.87
C ALA A 47 -46.30 5.27 4.48
N ASP A 48 -46.14 4.32 3.56
CA ASP A 48 -47.21 3.49 3.00
C ASP A 48 -47.30 2.09 3.69
N LEU A 49 -46.32 1.78 4.57
CA LEU A 49 -46.31 0.52 5.30
C LEU A 49 -47.36 0.47 6.38
N ALA A 50 -48.16 -0.62 6.43
CA ALA A 50 -49.18 -0.88 7.42
C ALA A 50 -48.78 -2.01 8.37
N ALA A 51 -49.33 -2.01 9.57
CA ALA A 51 -49.18 -3.12 10.52
C ALA A 51 -49.84 -4.42 9.99
N PRO A 52 -49.22 -5.60 10.18
CA PRO A 52 -47.97 -5.82 10.92
C PRO A 52 -46.72 -5.40 10.13
N PHE A 53 -45.90 -4.50 10.71
CA PHE A 53 -44.76 -3.90 10.04
C PHE A 53 -43.66 -4.89 9.67
N LYS A 54 -43.53 -5.98 10.43
CA LYS A 54 -42.59 -7.06 10.11
C LYS A 54 -42.90 -7.66 8.74
N ASP A 55 -44.16 -8.06 8.52
CA ASP A 55 -44.56 -8.74 7.29
C ASP A 55 -44.50 -7.76 6.10
N SER A 56 -44.88 -6.52 6.32
CA SER A 56 -44.77 -5.45 5.31
C SER A 56 -43.33 -5.18 4.88
N LEU A 57 -42.38 -5.08 5.81
CA LEU A 57 -40.95 -4.90 5.51
C LEU A 57 -40.34 -6.15 4.86
N LEU A 58 -40.71 -7.36 5.29
CA LEU A 58 -40.26 -8.61 4.68
C LEU A 58 -40.81 -8.79 3.27
N ALA A 59 -42.03 -8.35 3.00
CA ALA A 59 -42.61 -8.34 1.66
C ALA A 59 -41.89 -7.34 0.74
N LEU A 60 -41.47 -6.19 1.29
CA LEU A 60 -40.70 -5.19 0.56
C LEU A 60 -39.29 -5.71 0.17
N ASP A 61 -38.57 -6.31 1.14
CA ASP A 61 -37.29 -6.95 0.92
C ASP A 61 -37.00 -7.99 2.04
N PRO A 62 -36.76 -9.28 1.68
CA PRO A 62 -36.44 -10.32 2.66
C PRO A 62 -35.19 -10.05 3.50
N ALA A 63 -34.29 -9.13 3.03
CA ALA A 63 -33.10 -8.76 3.76
C ALA A 63 -33.40 -8.13 5.14
N TRP A 64 -34.58 -7.52 5.35
CA TRP A 64 -35.00 -6.98 6.65
C TRP A 64 -35.17 -8.06 7.74
N GLY A 65 -35.32 -9.33 7.35
CA GLY A 65 -35.41 -10.45 8.30
C GLY A 65 -34.06 -11.04 8.70
N LYS A 66 -32.96 -10.63 8.08
CA LYS A 66 -31.63 -11.22 8.34
C LYS A 66 -31.08 -10.82 9.71
N PRO A 67 -30.70 -11.76 10.59
CA PRO A 67 -30.08 -11.46 11.89
C PRO A 67 -28.80 -10.61 11.77
N ALA A 68 -28.01 -10.82 10.72
CA ALA A 68 -26.80 -10.05 10.45
C ALA A 68 -27.09 -8.54 10.29
N LEU A 69 -28.20 -8.16 9.63
CA LEU A 69 -28.60 -6.77 9.48
C LEU A 69 -28.90 -6.13 10.84
N TRP A 70 -29.66 -6.80 11.70
CA TRP A 70 -30.04 -6.30 13.02
C TRP A 70 -28.82 -6.17 13.95
N ARG A 71 -27.89 -7.13 13.88
CA ARG A 71 -26.61 -7.04 14.60
C ARG A 71 -25.76 -5.88 14.09
N GLY A 72 -25.70 -5.67 12.77
CA GLY A 72 -24.99 -4.54 12.18
C GLY A 72 -25.59 -3.19 12.62
N MET A 73 -26.93 -3.06 12.67
CA MET A 73 -27.59 -1.86 13.17
C MET A 73 -27.27 -1.63 14.66
N ALA A 74 -27.38 -2.68 15.49
CA ALA A 74 -27.08 -2.60 16.92
C ALA A 74 -25.61 -2.19 17.18
N SER A 75 -24.68 -2.74 16.43
CA SER A 75 -23.26 -2.39 16.53
C SER A 75 -22.99 -0.97 16.03
N ALA A 76 -23.65 -0.54 14.96
CA ALA A 76 -23.51 0.81 14.41
C ALA A 76 -24.09 1.91 15.31
N SER A 77 -24.98 1.56 16.25
CA SER A 77 -25.55 2.50 17.24
C SER A 77 -24.54 2.87 18.33
N SER A 78 -23.51 2.04 18.58
CA SER A 78 -22.48 2.31 19.57
C SER A 78 -21.47 3.35 19.03
N PRO A 79 -21.02 4.33 19.86
CA PRO A 79 -19.98 5.26 19.49
C PRO A 79 -18.60 4.57 19.30
N TYR A 80 -18.41 3.42 19.98
CA TYR A 80 -17.20 2.61 19.88
C TYR A 80 -17.55 1.25 19.28
N THR A 81 -16.86 0.89 18.18
CA THR A 81 -17.07 -0.39 17.51
C THR A 81 -15.75 -1.04 17.14
N THR A 82 -15.69 -2.38 17.22
CA THR A 82 -14.57 -3.18 16.74
C THR A 82 -14.78 -3.69 15.31
N GLU A 83 -15.90 -3.33 14.67
CA GLU A 83 -16.29 -3.82 13.35
C GLU A 83 -15.23 -3.56 12.28
N PHE A 84 -14.63 -2.35 12.28
CA PHE A 84 -13.59 -2.00 11.32
C PHE A 84 -12.38 -2.94 11.40
N TYR A 85 -11.99 -3.35 12.62
CA TYR A 85 -10.91 -4.32 12.81
C TYR A 85 -11.32 -5.72 12.34
N GLN A 86 -12.57 -6.11 12.56
CA GLN A 86 -13.10 -7.39 12.09
C GLN A 86 -13.11 -7.44 10.56
N VAL A 87 -13.63 -6.41 9.90
CA VAL A 87 -13.63 -6.30 8.42
C VAL A 87 -12.21 -6.26 7.88
N ALA A 88 -11.32 -5.44 8.47
CA ALA A 88 -9.91 -5.35 8.05
C ALA A 88 -9.15 -6.68 8.24
N SER A 89 -9.62 -7.57 9.13
CA SER A 89 -9.08 -8.93 9.31
C SER A 89 -9.80 -10.00 8.46
N ASP A 90 -10.48 -9.58 7.37
CA ASP A 90 -11.23 -10.45 6.46
C ASP A 90 -12.32 -11.28 7.15
N ARG A 91 -12.96 -10.74 8.18
CA ARG A 91 -14.14 -11.32 8.81
C ARG A 91 -15.40 -10.64 8.28
N LYS A 92 -16.47 -11.42 8.19
CA LYS A 92 -17.81 -10.96 7.79
C LYS A 92 -18.80 -11.21 8.89
N LEU A 93 -19.74 -10.30 9.04
CA LEU A 93 -20.88 -10.51 9.92
C LEU A 93 -21.90 -11.43 9.24
N THR A 94 -22.09 -12.61 9.83
CA THR A 94 -23.07 -13.62 9.40
C THR A 94 -24.23 -13.67 10.38
N ASP A 95 -25.23 -14.47 10.05
CA ASP A 95 -26.40 -14.67 10.93
C ASP A 95 -26.02 -15.29 12.29
N ASP A 96 -24.90 -16.03 12.36
CA ASP A 96 -24.39 -16.63 13.60
C ASP A 96 -23.37 -15.75 14.33
N GLY A 97 -22.92 -14.64 13.73
CA GLY A 97 -21.92 -13.73 14.29
C GLY A 97 -20.76 -13.49 13.34
N TRP A 98 -19.62 -13.04 13.88
CA TRP A 98 -18.41 -12.79 13.10
C TRP A 98 -17.72 -14.09 12.67
N ALA A 99 -17.77 -14.39 11.39
CA ALA A 99 -17.11 -15.53 10.79
C ALA A 99 -15.96 -15.10 9.87
N ARG A 100 -15.02 -16.00 9.63
CA ARG A 100 -13.94 -15.79 8.67
C ARG A 100 -14.53 -15.78 7.26
N GLY A 101 -14.20 -14.77 6.47
CA GLY A 101 -14.64 -14.69 5.07
C GLY A 101 -14.17 -15.90 4.25
N GLY A 102 -14.93 -16.28 3.23
CA GLY A 102 -14.53 -17.29 2.25
C GLY A 102 -13.27 -16.85 1.47
N ASP A 103 -12.66 -17.76 0.72
CA ASP A 103 -11.40 -17.47 0.01
C ASP A 103 -11.51 -16.28 -0.97
N LYS A 104 -12.67 -16.06 -1.57
CA LYS A 104 -12.95 -14.90 -2.44
C LYS A 104 -13.07 -13.57 -1.69
N ASP A 105 -13.31 -13.63 -0.40
CA ASP A 105 -13.57 -12.48 0.47
C ASP A 105 -12.34 -12.03 1.26
N ARG A 106 -11.26 -12.83 1.20
CA ARG A 106 -10.00 -12.57 1.89
C ARG A 106 -9.08 -11.68 1.06
N VAL A 107 -9.40 -10.41 1.01
CA VAL A 107 -8.67 -9.46 0.17
C VAL A 107 -7.73 -8.58 1.00
N TYR A 108 -8.17 -8.13 2.18
CA TYR A 108 -7.43 -7.13 2.95
C TYR A 108 -6.11 -7.66 3.51
N LEU A 109 -6.11 -8.80 4.20
CA LEU A 109 -4.87 -9.39 4.75
C LEU A 109 -3.89 -9.76 3.65
N TYR A 110 -4.38 -10.30 2.52
CA TYR A 110 -3.54 -10.60 1.37
C TYR A 110 -2.90 -9.34 0.79
N LEU A 111 -3.68 -8.26 0.60
CA LEU A 111 -3.17 -6.99 0.10
C LEU A 111 -2.15 -6.36 1.05
N PHE A 112 -2.44 -6.36 2.37
CA PHE A 112 -1.49 -5.90 3.38
C PHE A 112 -0.17 -6.64 3.28
N PHE A 113 -0.20 -7.97 3.33
CA PHE A 113 1.00 -8.78 3.25
C PHE A 113 1.78 -8.54 1.95
N LYS A 114 1.07 -8.51 0.82
CA LYS A 114 1.67 -8.23 -0.50
C LYS A 114 2.32 -6.85 -0.54
N THR A 115 1.65 -5.82 -0.02
CA THR A 115 2.19 -4.45 0.04
C THR A 115 3.47 -4.40 0.86
N PHE A 116 3.47 -4.97 2.07
CA PHE A 116 4.65 -5.00 2.94
C PHE A 116 5.81 -5.78 2.31
N LEU A 117 5.52 -6.92 1.70
CA LEU A 117 6.54 -7.75 1.04
C LEU A 117 7.18 -7.03 -0.15
N ILE A 118 6.38 -6.40 -1.01
CA ILE A 118 6.89 -5.63 -2.16
C ILE A 118 7.70 -4.42 -1.67
N SER A 119 7.20 -3.69 -0.68
CA SER A 119 7.92 -2.55 -0.10
C SER A 119 9.26 -2.95 0.53
N ALA A 120 9.28 -4.08 1.23
CA ALA A 120 10.52 -4.64 1.77
C ALA A 120 11.49 -5.05 0.65
N LEU A 121 10.99 -5.70 -0.40
CA LEU A 121 11.79 -6.10 -1.56
C LEU A 121 12.41 -4.87 -2.25
N ILE A 122 11.61 -3.84 -2.52
CA ILE A 122 12.09 -2.59 -3.12
C ILE A 122 13.14 -1.93 -2.22
N THR A 123 12.92 -1.91 -0.90
CA THR A 123 13.88 -1.36 0.06
C THR A 123 15.22 -2.09 0.00
N VAL A 124 15.20 -3.41 -0.05
CA VAL A 124 16.43 -4.24 -0.18
C VAL A 124 17.13 -3.96 -1.51
N ILE A 125 16.39 -3.92 -2.62
CA ILE A 125 16.97 -3.62 -3.95
C ILE A 125 17.58 -2.20 -3.96
N CYS A 126 16.86 -1.20 -3.43
CA CYS A 126 17.38 0.16 -3.30
C CYS A 126 18.66 0.18 -2.46
N LEU A 127 18.71 -0.54 -1.34
CA LEU A 127 19.89 -0.60 -0.47
C LEU A 127 21.09 -1.22 -1.20
N LEU A 128 20.88 -2.33 -1.92
CA LEU A 128 21.94 -3.02 -2.66
C LEU A 128 22.55 -2.14 -3.76
N ILE A 129 21.71 -1.35 -4.44
CA ILE A 129 22.19 -0.41 -5.49
C ILE A 129 22.76 0.87 -4.86
N ALA A 130 22.07 1.44 -3.86
CA ALA A 130 22.47 2.70 -3.25
C ALA A 130 23.77 2.59 -2.44
N PHE A 131 24.05 1.45 -1.82
CA PHE A 131 25.25 1.29 -0.97
C PHE A 131 26.54 1.52 -1.76
N PRO A 132 26.82 0.81 -2.88
CA PRO A 132 28.03 1.06 -3.68
C PRO A 132 28.05 2.46 -4.29
N VAL A 133 26.91 2.98 -4.74
CA VAL A 133 26.82 4.35 -5.29
C VAL A 133 27.16 5.39 -4.23
N SER A 134 26.59 5.29 -3.03
CA SER A 134 26.87 6.19 -1.91
C SER A 134 28.33 6.11 -1.46
N HIS A 135 28.89 4.90 -1.43
CA HIS A 135 30.31 4.72 -1.11
C HIS A 135 31.21 5.39 -2.16
N LEU A 136 30.91 5.23 -3.45
CA LEU A 136 31.62 5.89 -4.53
C LEU A 136 31.54 7.42 -4.38
N LEU A 137 30.36 7.97 -4.19
CA LEU A 137 30.12 9.40 -3.97
C LEU A 137 30.88 9.93 -2.76
N ALA A 138 30.93 9.17 -1.66
CA ALA A 138 31.62 9.58 -0.43
C ALA A 138 33.15 9.61 -0.58
N THR A 139 33.71 8.75 -1.43
CA THR A 139 35.16 8.60 -1.61
C THR A 139 35.76 9.48 -2.73
N LEU A 140 34.93 9.88 -3.70
CA LEU A 140 35.35 10.74 -4.79
C LEU A 140 35.69 12.17 -4.34
N PRO A 141 36.60 12.86 -5.12
CA PRO A 141 36.82 14.30 -4.95
C PRO A 141 35.52 15.09 -5.14
N MET A 142 35.41 16.21 -4.40
CA MET A 142 34.16 17.01 -4.30
C MET A 142 33.55 17.35 -5.67
N ALA A 143 34.38 17.80 -6.63
CA ALA A 143 33.90 18.17 -7.97
C ALA A 143 33.20 17.01 -8.71
N LYS A 144 33.78 15.80 -8.66
CA LYS A 144 33.22 14.62 -9.31
C LYS A 144 31.99 14.09 -8.52
N SER A 145 32.10 14.09 -7.22
CA SER A 145 30.98 13.69 -6.33
C SER A 145 29.76 14.60 -6.54
N SER A 146 29.95 15.93 -6.62
CA SER A 146 28.84 16.88 -6.86
C SER A 146 28.17 16.66 -8.22
N LEU A 147 28.94 16.41 -9.28
CA LEU A 147 28.39 16.13 -10.61
C LEU A 147 27.54 14.85 -10.62
N LEU A 148 28.05 13.77 -10.00
CA LEU A 148 27.31 12.52 -9.90
C LEU A 148 26.07 12.66 -8.99
N MET A 149 26.16 13.48 -7.93
CA MET A 149 25.02 13.77 -7.06
C MET A 149 23.90 14.49 -7.81
N ILE A 150 24.22 15.40 -8.75
CA ILE A 150 23.24 16.04 -9.62
C ILE A 150 22.51 14.96 -10.46
N LEU A 151 23.23 13.99 -11.03
CA LEU A 151 22.61 12.90 -11.79
C LEU A 151 21.67 12.03 -10.91
N VAL A 152 22.07 11.76 -9.66
CA VAL A 152 21.22 11.02 -8.70
C VAL A 152 19.96 11.79 -8.37
N LEU A 153 20.05 13.13 -8.29
CA LEU A 153 18.90 13.99 -7.92
C LEU A 153 18.06 14.41 -9.13
N LEU A 154 18.53 14.18 -10.36
CA LEU A 154 17.82 14.56 -11.59
C LEU A 154 16.37 14.07 -11.63
N PRO A 155 16.02 12.83 -11.19
CA PRO A 155 14.64 12.38 -11.13
C PRO A 155 13.71 13.27 -10.30
N PHE A 156 14.21 14.01 -9.30
CA PHE A 156 13.37 14.92 -8.50
C PHE A 156 12.86 16.13 -9.29
N TRP A 157 13.60 16.56 -10.31
CA TRP A 157 13.23 17.71 -11.12
C TRP A 157 12.24 17.38 -12.23
N THR A 158 11.96 16.09 -12.46
CA THR A 158 10.98 15.64 -13.43
C THR A 158 9.60 15.47 -12.78
N SER A 159 8.53 15.87 -13.49
CA SER A 159 7.18 15.66 -13.00
C SER A 159 6.85 14.16 -12.91
N LEU A 160 5.92 13.81 -12.01
CA LEU A 160 5.47 12.42 -11.86
C LEU A 160 4.93 11.86 -13.18
N LEU A 161 4.12 12.64 -13.92
CA LEU A 161 3.54 12.22 -15.19
C LEU A 161 4.59 11.94 -16.25
N VAL A 162 5.59 12.82 -16.41
CA VAL A 162 6.69 12.61 -17.37
C VAL A 162 7.45 11.34 -17.02
N ARG A 163 7.72 11.11 -15.74
CA ARG A 163 8.45 9.93 -15.25
C ARG A 163 7.67 8.64 -15.50
N THR A 164 6.37 8.61 -15.19
CA THR A 164 5.54 7.43 -15.44
C THR A 164 5.40 7.13 -16.92
N THR A 165 5.20 8.15 -17.76
CA THR A 165 5.13 8.00 -19.22
C THR A 165 6.46 7.48 -19.78
N ALA A 166 7.59 7.98 -19.29
CA ALA A 166 8.92 7.49 -19.69
C ALA A 166 9.10 6.00 -19.34
N TRP A 167 8.66 5.57 -18.15
CA TRP A 167 8.72 4.15 -17.77
C TRP A 167 7.79 3.28 -18.62
N ILE A 168 6.60 3.78 -19.00
CA ILE A 168 5.72 3.09 -19.94
C ILE A 168 6.45 2.87 -21.28
N ALA A 169 7.04 3.90 -21.84
CA ALA A 169 7.77 3.81 -23.10
C ALA A 169 9.01 2.89 -23.04
N LEU A 170 9.69 2.84 -21.89
CA LEU A 170 10.87 2.00 -21.70
C LEU A 170 10.53 0.52 -21.52
N LEU A 171 9.45 0.20 -20.75
CA LEU A 171 9.13 -1.16 -20.31
C LEU A 171 8.10 -1.88 -21.18
N GLN A 172 7.51 -1.23 -22.19
CA GLN A 172 6.60 -1.90 -23.13
C GLN A 172 7.31 -3.00 -23.92
N GLU A 173 6.58 -3.95 -24.49
CA GLU A 173 7.15 -5.08 -25.23
C GLU A 173 8.06 -4.67 -26.37
N GLN A 174 7.68 -3.61 -27.10
CA GLN A 174 8.50 -3.00 -28.16
C GLN A 174 9.26 -1.78 -27.65
N GLY A 175 9.63 -1.77 -26.37
CA GLY A 175 10.32 -0.68 -25.71
C GLY A 175 11.83 -0.85 -25.72
N ILE A 176 12.52 0.25 -25.42
CA ILE A 176 14.00 0.37 -25.47
C ILE A 176 14.69 -0.73 -24.65
N VAL A 177 14.13 -1.14 -23.51
CA VAL A 177 14.74 -2.18 -22.67
C VAL A 177 14.74 -3.53 -23.38
N ASN A 178 13.63 -3.93 -23.99
CA ASN A 178 13.56 -5.15 -24.77
C ASN A 178 14.44 -5.09 -26.03
N ASP A 179 14.43 -3.98 -26.74
CA ASP A 179 15.30 -3.79 -27.93
C ASP A 179 16.78 -3.89 -27.58
N LEU A 180 17.19 -3.34 -26.45
CA LEU A 180 18.55 -3.47 -25.95
C LEU A 180 18.88 -4.93 -25.60
N MET A 181 17.98 -5.66 -24.95
CA MET A 181 18.20 -7.08 -24.59
C MET A 181 18.27 -7.98 -25.82
N VAL A 182 17.45 -7.73 -26.82
CA VAL A 182 17.51 -8.42 -28.12
C VAL A 182 18.80 -8.10 -28.84
N GLY A 183 19.19 -6.80 -28.93
CA GLY A 183 20.43 -6.35 -29.58
C GLY A 183 21.71 -6.88 -28.92
N LEU A 184 21.68 -7.15 -27.60
CA LEU A 184 22.77 -7.79 -26.86
C LEU A 184 22.74 -9.33 -26.94
N GLY A 185 21.72 -9.92 -27.62
CA GLY A 185 21.59 -11.36 -27.75
C GLY A 185 21.17 -12.08 -26.44
N LEU A 186 20.68 -11.34 -25.47
CA LEU A 186 20.23 -11.90 -24.17
C LEU A 186 18.88 -12.59 -24.29
N ILE A 187 18.01 -12.13 -25.16
CA ILE A 187 16.68 -12.70 -25.47
C ILE A 187 16.48 -12.71 -27.00
N GLY A 188 15.67 -13.66 -27.50
CA GLY A 188 15.20 -13.64 -28.88
C GLY A 188 14.06 -12.65 -29.09
N ASP A 189 13.77 -12.32 -30.33
CA ASP A 189 12.67 -11.39 -30.66
C ASP A 189 11.30 -11.94 -30.24
N ASP A 190 11.13 -13.26 -30.26
CA ASP A 190 9.93 -13.96 -29.75
C ASP A 190 9.90 -14.07 -28.21
N GLY A 191 11.00 -13.77 -27.53
CA GLY A 191 11.18 -13.85 -26.08
C GLY A 191 11.11 -12.52 -25.36
N ARG A 192 10.49 -11.49 -25.97
CA ARG A 192 10.35 -10.16 -25.37
C ARG A 192 9.59 -10.22 -24.04
N LEU A 193 10.09 -9.50 -23.03
CA LEU A 193 9.53 -9.50 -21.69
C LEU A 193 8.32 -8.57 -21.58
N THR A 194 7.21 -9.11 -21.11
CA THR A 194 6.02 -8.31 -20.76
C THR A 194 6.24 -7.68 -19.39
N MET A 195 6.87 -6.49 -19.34
CA MET A 195 7.17 -5.80 -18.07
C MET A 195 6.11 -4.79 -17.66
N MET A 196 5.16 -4.47 -18.54
CA MET A 196 4.07 -3.54 -18.24
C MET A 196 2.92 -4.21 -17.46
N TYR A 197 2.28 -3.44 -16.59
CA TYR A 197 1.12 -3.84 -15.78
C TYR A 197 1.34 -5.09 -14.93
N ASN A 198 2.59 -5.35 -14.54
CA ASN A 198 2.95 -6.47 -13.70
C ASN A 198 3.87 -6.04 -12.54
N MET A 199 4.15 -6.98 -11.64
CA MET A 199 4.99 -6.75 -10.47
C MET A 199 6.42 -6.30 -10.84
N THR A 200 6.98 -6.83 -11.93
CA THR A 200 8.35 -6.53 -12.37
C THR A 200 8.49 -5.05 -12.74
N GLY A 201 7.57 -4.54 -13.58
CA GLY A 201 7.56 -3.12 -13.96
C GLY A 201 7.39 -2.20 -12.77
N THR A 202 6.49 -2.57 -11.84
CA THR A 202 6.29 -1.81 -10.60
C THR A 202 7.58 -1.74 -9.76
N ILE A 203 8.24 -2.87 -9.55
CA ILE A 203 9.49 -2.92 -8.76
C ILE A 203 10.57 -2.07 -9.42
N VAL A 204 10.76 -2.16 -10.74
CA VAL A 204 11.78 -1.40 -11.48
C VAL A 204 11.51 0.10 -11.39
N ALA A 205 10.29 0.53 -11.71
CA ALA A 205 9.90 1.94 -11.68
C ALA A 205 9.99 2.53 -10.26
N MET A 206 9.48 1.83 -9.26
CA MET A 206 9.53 2.28 -7.86
C MET A 206 10.97 2.32 -7.33
N THR A 207 11.80 1.33 -7.66
CA THR A 207 13.21 1.33 -7.27
C THR A 207 13.92 2.59 -7.80
N HIS A 208 13.75 2.92 -9.08
CA HIS A 208 14.33 4.12 -9.66
C HIS A 208 13.85 5.41 -8.98
N VAL A 209 12.53 5.50 -8.69
CA VAL A 209 11.95 6.67 -8.02
C VAL A 209 12.46 6.83 -6.59
N LEU A 210 12.62 5.72 -5.88
CA LEU A 210 12.98 5.72 -4.46
C LEU A 210 14.49 5.66 -4.20
N LEU A 211 15.30 5.33 -5.21
CA LEU A 211 16.75 5.19 -5.10
C LEU A 211 17.44 6.43 -4.50
N PRO A 212 17.15 7.68 -4.92
CA PRO A 212 17.74 8.88 -4.33
C PRO A 212 17.47 9.01 -2.82
N PHE A 213 16.27 8.60 -2.35
CA PHE A 213 15.92 8.64 -0.92
C PHE A 213 16.75 7.65 -0.08
N MET A 214 17.28 6.60 -0.69
CA MET A 214 18.23 5.69 -0.05
C MET A 214 19.67 6.24 -0.11
N ILE A 215 20.07 6.82 -1.27
CA ILE A 215 21.44 7.31 -1.48
C ILE A 215 21.76 8.47 -0.54
N LEU A 216 20.86 9.44 -0.36
CA LEU A 216 21.14 10.65 0.41
C LEU A 216 21.49 10.37 1.88
N PRO A 217 20.71 9.61 2.68
CA PRO A 217 21.08 9.27 4.05
C PRO A 217 22.38 8.44 4.13
N LEU A 218 22.55 7.48 3.22
CA LEU A 218 23.78 6.69 3.16
C LEU A 218 25.02 7.55 2.88
N TYR A 219 24.95 8.39 1.85
CA TYR A 219 26.02 9.31 1.51
C TYR A 219 26.35 10.25 2.66
N SER A 220 25.35 10.83 3.30
CA SER A 220 25.53 11.75 4.43
C SER A 220 26.34 11.10 5.56
N VAL A 221 26.00 9.87 5.94
CA VAL A 221 26.72 9.13 6.98
C VAL A 221 28.10 8.70 6.49
N MET A 222 28.23 8.15 5.28
CA MET A 222 29.49 7.67 4.75
C MET A 222 30.52 8.78 4.55
N LYS A 223 30.08 10.00 4.23
CA LYS A 223 30.95 11.16 3.98
C LYS A 223 31.70 11.62 5.22
N VAL A 224 31.11 11.43 6.40
CA VAL A 224 31.72 11.84 7.68
C VAL A 224 32.60 10.75 8.30
N ILE A 225 32.64 9.54 7.75
CA ILE A 225 33.52 8.46 8.25
C ILE A 225 34.98 8.79 7.92
N PRO A 226 35.85 8.96 8.96
CA PRO A 226 37.27 9.31 8.72
C PRO A 226 38.01 8.17 8.00
N PRO A 227 38.75 8.43 6.91
CA PRO A 227 39.56 7.43 6.23
C PRO A 227 40.67 6.82 7.11
N SER A 228 41.02 7.51 8.20
CA SER A 228 42.01 7.04 9.19
C SER A 228 41.60 5.72 9.85
N TYR A 229 40.31 5.47 10.06
CA TYR A 229 39.85 4.21 10.67
C TYR A 229 40.17 2.99 9.80
N ALA A 230 39.95 3.10 8.49
CA ALA A 230 40.29 2.04 7.55
C ALA A 230 41.81 1.84 7.42
N ARG A 231 42.59 2.92 7.53
CA ARG A 231 44.06 2.87 7.54
C ARG A 231 44.60 2.22 8.81
N ALA A 232 44.10 2.63 9.97
CA ALA A 232 44.49 2.02 11.24
C ALA A 232 44.20 0.52 11.30
N ALA A 233 43.02 0.08 10.83
CA ALA A 233 42.69 -1.34 10.78
C ALA A 233 43.67 -2.13 9.90
N ARG A 234 44.04 -1.58 8.73
CA ARG A 234 45.03 -2.21 7.83
C ARG A 234 46.42 -2.22 8.44
N SER A 235 46.84 -1.19 9.14
CA SER A 235 48.13 -1.16 9.87
C SER A 235 48.22 -2.23 10.97
N LEU A 236 47.06 -2.64 11.54
CA LEU A 236 46.94 -3.75 12.48
C LEU A 236 46.79 -5.12 11.81
N GLY A 237 47.05 -5.22 10.49
CA GLY A 237 47.04 -6.49 9.73
C GLY A 237 45.64 -6.90 9.23
N ALA A 238 44.61 -6.06 9.32
CA ALA A 238 43.31 -6.40 8.80
C ALA A 238 43.30 -6.39 7.26
N THR A 239 42.71 -7.42 6.64
CA THR A 239 42.45 -7.45 5.19
C THR A 239 41.41 -6.39 4.80
N SER A 240 41.33 -6.03 3.52
CA SER A 240 40.32 -5.09 3.02
C SER A 240 38.90 -5.52 3.36
N TRP A 241 38.59 -6.83 3.25
CA TRP A 241 37.29 -7.39 3.60
C TRP A 241 37.00 -7.28 5.12
N THR A 242 38.00 -7.61 5.94
CA THR A 242 37.87 -7.49 7.40
C THR A 242 37.66 -6.02 7.81
N THR A 243 38.41 -5.10 7.23
CA THR A 243 38.26 -3.65 7.43
C THR A 243 36.87 -3.19 7.03
N PHE A 244 36.37 -3.61 5.87
CA PHE A 244 35.03 -3.28 5.41
C PHE A 244 33.97 -3.80 6.39
N ARG A 245 33.98 -5.10 6.71
CA ARG A 245 32.95 -5.75 7.50
C ARG A 245 32.96 -5.34 8.98
N ARG A 246 34.15 -5.18 9.59
CA ARG A 246 34.28 -4.94 11.04
C ARG A 246 34.44 -3.46 11.42
N VAL A 247 34.86 -2.60 10.50
CA VAL A 247 35.13 -1.19 10.78
C VAL A 247 34.19 -0.28 10.01
N TYR A 248 34.12 -0.42 8.67
CA TYR A 248 33.34 0.49 7.84
C TYR A 248 31.85 0.24 7.89
N LEU A 249 31.42 -1.00 7.66
CA LEU A 249 29.99 -1.36 7.61
C LEU A 249 29.23 -1.00 8.90
N PRO A 250 29.74 -1.29 10.13
CA PRO A 250 29.04 -0.90 11.35
C PRO A 250 28.83 0.61 11.49
N GLN A 251 29.75 1.43 10.98
CA GLN A 251 29.63 2.88 11.02
C GLN A 251 28.60 3.42 10.01
N THR A 252 28.27 2.64 8.99
CA THR A 252 27.23 2.99 8.00
C THR A 252 25.83 2.59 8.43
N LEU A 253 25.67 1.80 9.50
CA LEU A 253 24.37 1.31 9.99
C LEU A 253 23.34 2.42 10.24
N PRO A 254 23.69 3.58 10.83
CA PRO A 254 22.71 4.66 11.00
C PRO A 254 22.15 5.16 9.65
N GLY A 255 23.01 5.25 8.62
CA GLY A 255 22.60 5.63 7.27
C GLY A 255 21.73 4.56 6.59
N ILE A 256 22.10 3.28 6.77
CA ILE A 256 21.31 2.14 6.28
C ILE A 256 19.92 2.15 6.93
N ALA A 257 19.85 2.28 8.24
CA ALA A 257 18.58 2.30 8.98
C ALA A 257 17.69 3.47 8.56
N ALA A 258 18.25 4.69 8.50
CA ALA A 258 17.49 5.87 8.11
C ALA A 258 17.01 5.80 6.67
N GLY A 259 17.87 5.41 5.72
CA GLY A 259 17.51 5.26 4.31
C GLY A 259 16.48 4.15 4.10
N SER A 260 16.68 3.00 4.75
CA SER A 260 15.76 1.85 4.63
C SER A 260 14.39 2.17 5.21
N LEU A 261 14.32 2.83 6.36
CA LEU A 261 13.04 3.25 6.96
C LEU A 261 12.30 4.24 6.04
N LEU A 262 13.03 5.25 5.54
CA LEU A 262 12.45 6.25 4.65
C LEU A 262 11.90 5.62 3.36
N VAL A 263 12.71 4.80 2.69
CA VAL A 263 12.31 4.12 1.45
C VAL A 263 11.15 3.16 1.69
N PHE A 264 11.17 2.41 2.79
CA PHE A 264 10.09 1.49 3.13
C PHE A 264 8.75 2.20 3.35
N ILE A 265 8.75 3.30 4.12
CA ILE A 265 7.53 4.10 4.37
C ILE A 265 7.00 4.68 3.05
N LEU A 266 7.87 5.24 2.21
CA LEU A 266 7.49 5.78 0.92
C LEU A 266 6.96 4.68 -0.01
N ALA A 267 7.60 3.51 -0.05
CA ALA A 267 7.17 2.39 -0.87
C ALA A 267 5.78 1.88 -0.49
N VAL A 268 5.49 1.76 0.82
CA VAL A 268 4.14 1.41 1.31
C VAL A 268 3.12 2.45 0.86
N GLY A 269 3.44 3.75 0.99
CA GLY A 269 2.54 4.84 0.58
C GLY A 269 2.27 4.85 -0.93
N TYR A 270 3.29 4.73 -1.75
CA TYR A 270 3.15 4.71 -3.22
C TYR A 270 2.44 3.46 -3.74
N TYR A 271 2.51 2.34 -3.04
CA TYR A 271 1.84 1.11 -3.49
C TYR A 271 0.35 1.07 -3.15
N ILE A 272 -0.08 1.82 -2.13
CA ILE A 272 -1.50 1.90 -1.73
C ILE A 272 -2.28 2.90 -2.59
N THR A 273 -1.62 3.92 -3.13
CA THR A 273 -2.22 4.94 -4.01
C THR A 273 -2.19 4.51 -5.47
#